data_43069b55a871de5f2b2ab88a3023bb03
#
_entry.id   43069b55a871de5f2b2ab88a3023bb03
#
_cell.length_a   1.000
_cell.length_b   1.000
_cell.length_c   1.000
_cell.angle_alpha   90.00
_cell.angle_beta   90.00
_cell.angle_gamma   90.00
#
_symmetry.space_group_name_H-M   'P 1'
#
loop_
_entity.id
_entity.type
_entity.pdbx_description
1 polymer ?
#
loop_
_entity_poly.entity_id
_entity_poly.type
_entity_poly.pdbx_seq_one_letter_code
_entity_poly.pdbx_strand_id
1 'polypeptide(L)'
;MAQVDVSVNGQTYRIACEDGQENRLIDLAAMVDEKVMELVNQIGQVGSNRLLVMAALVIADELVDLKNETRQQQDDNPAQKDAVLFLQEITKRIENIADQVDRA
;
A
#
# COMPACT_ATOMS: atom_id res chain seq x y z
N MET A 1 -17.45 -16.74 -0.11
CA MET A 1 -16.42 -15.77 0.30
C MET A 1 -16.01 -16.03 1.74
N ALA A 2 -14.72 -16.09 1.99
CA ALA A 2 -14.20 -16.25 3.33
C ALA A 2 -14.18 -14.91 4.08
N GLN A 3 -14.05 -14.99 5.38
CA GLN A 3 -13.88 -13.83 6.25
C GLN A 3 -12.68 -14.06 7.15
N VAL A 4 -11.93 -13.00 7.44
CA VAL A 4 -10.77 -13.06 8.30
C VAL A 4 -10.81 -11.90 9.28
N ASP A 5 -10.41 -12.16 10.53
CA ASP A 5 -10.27 -11.13 11.54
C ASP A 5 -8.83 -10.65 11.55
N VAL A 6 -8.65 -9.33 11.41
CA VAL A 6 -7.33 -8.70 11.47
C VAL A 6 -7.32 -7.67 12.58
N SER A 7 -6.16 -7.47 13.18
CA SER A 7 -5.98 -6.52 14.27
C SER A 7 -5.07 -5.38 13.84
N VAL A 8 -5.55 -4.15 13.97
CA VAL A 8 -4.78 -2.93 13.67
C VAL A 8 -5.04 -1.93 14.78
N ASN A 9 -3.98 -1.40 15.38
CA ASN A 9 -4.02 -0.45 16.48
C ASN A 9 -4.87 -0.95 17.64
N GLY A 10 -4.76 -2.25 17.95
CA GLY A 10 -5.50 -2.88 19.05
C GLY A 10 -6.97 -3.12 18.79
N GLN A 11 -7.46 -2.84 17.59
CA GLN A 11 -8.86 -3.08 17.21
C GLN A 11 -8.95 -4.23 16.22
N THR A 12 -9.97 -5.04 16.35
CA THR A 12 -10.20 -6.19 15.48
C THR A 12 -11.22 -5.83 14.41
N TYR A 13 -10.89 -6.13 13.17
CA TYR A 13 -11.75 -5.89 12.00
C TYR A 13 -12.00 -7.20 11.28
N ARG A 14 -13.25 -7.45 10.94
CA ARG A 14 -13.61 -8.61 10.11
C ARG A 14 -13.72 -8.17 8.67
N ILE A 15 -12.90 -8.78 7.81
CA ILE A 15 -12.79 -8.41 6.41
C ILE A 15 -13.14 -9.61 5.54
N ALA A 16 -13.97 -9.38 4.53
CA ALA A 16 -14.28 -10.40 3.54
C ALA A 16 -13.13 -10.53 2.55
N CYS A 17 -12.82 -11.76 2.16
CA CYS A 17 -11.77 -12.04 1.21
C CYS A 17 -12.13 -13.25 0.37
N GLU A 18 -11.36 -13.48 -0.70
CA GLU A 18 -11.51 -14.68 -1.49
C GLU A 18 -10.95 -15.89 -0.74
N ASP A 19 -11.51 -17.05 -1.03
CA ASP A 19 -11.06 -18.29 -0.40
C ASP A 19 -9.57 -18.51 -0.69
N GLY A 20 -8.81 -18.82 0.34
CA GLY A 20 -7.37 -19.02 0.23
C GLY A 20 -6.52 -17.77 0.40
N GLN A 21 -7.13 -16.59 0.55
CA GLN A 21 -6.39 -15.33 0.72
C GLN A 21 -6.30 -14.88 2.19
N GLU A 22 -6.82 -15.67 3.12
CA GLU A 22 -6.91 -15.29 4.53
C GLU A 22 -5.54 -15.00 5.13
N ASN A 23 -4.56 -15.88 4.93
CA ASN A 23 -3.21 -15.71 5.48
C ASN A 23 -2.52 -14.48 4.90
N ARG A 24 -2.73 -14.23 3.61
CA ARG A 24 -2.17 -13.05 2.96
C ARG A 24 -2.71 -11.76 3.58
N LEU A 25 -4.00 -11.70 3.85
CA LEU A 25 -4.61 -10.52 4.49
C LEU A 25 -4.10 -10.32 5.91
N ILE A 26 -3.91 -11.40 6.66
CA ILE A 26 -3.34 -11.32 8.00
C ILE A 26 -1.94 -10.71 7.94
N ASP A 27 -1.11 -11.16 7.01
CA ASP A 27 0.25 -10.64 6.84
C ASP A 27 0.24 -9.17 6.42
N LEU A 28 -0.65 -8.79 5.50
CA LEU A 28 -0.78 -7.40 5.07
C LEU A 28 -1.28 -6.50 6.20
N ALA A 29 -2.23 -6.98 7.00
CA ALA A 29 -2.72 -6.23 8.15
C ALA A 29 -1.63 -6.04 9.20
N ALA A 30 -0.76 -7.03 9.40
CA ALA A 30 0.39 -6.90 10.30
C ALA A 30 1.34 -5.79 9.83
N MET A 31 1.56 -5.65 8.53
CA MET A 31 2.37 -4.57 7.97
C MET A 31 1.74 -3.20 8.23
N VAL A 32 0.42 -3.09 8.07
CA VAL A 32 -0.30 -1.84 8.36
C VAL A 32 -0.21 -1.51 9.84
N ASP A 33 -0.41 -2.51 10.70
CA ASP A 33 -0.32 -2.33 12.16
C ASP A 33 1.06 -1.83 12.57
N GLU A 34 2.13 -2.36 11.96
CA GLU A 34 3.49 -1.93 12.21
C GLU A 34 3.67 -0.45 11.88
N LYS A 35 3.14 0.01 10.74
CA LYS A 35 3.19 1.42 10.37
C LYS A 35 2.41 2.30 11.35
N VAL A 36 1.25 1.84 11.79
CA VAL A 36 0.46 2.55 12.80
C VAL A 36 1.24 2.66 14.10
N MET A 37 1.89 1.59 14.55
CA MET A 37 2.69 1.60 15.76
C MET A 37 3.88 2.55 15.67
N GLU A 38 4.54 2.64 14.53
CA GLU A 38 5.61 3.62 14.29
C GLU A 38 5.09 5.05 14.47
N LEU A 39 3.91 5.35 13.92
CA LEU A 39 3.29 6.66 14.06
C LEU A 39 2.90 6.96 15.52
N VAL A 40 2.35 5.97 16.22
CA VAL A 40 2.01 6.13 17.64
C VAL A 40 3.24 6.46 18.46
N ASN A 41 4.39 5.84 18.16
CA ASN A 41 5.64 6.12 18.83
C ASN A 41 6.14 7.55 18.59
N GLN A 42 5.83 8.12 17.43
CA GLN A 42 6.28 9.47 17.05
C GLN A 42 5.33 10.56 17.54
N ILE A 43 4.03 10.36 17.38
CA ILE A 43 3.04 11.42 17.61
C ILE A 43 1.97 11.05 18.64
N GLY A 44 1.97 9.83 19.16
CA GLY A 44 0.99 9.36 20.14
C GLY A 44 -0.33 8.94 19.53
N GLN A 45 -1.28 8.62 20.38
CA GLN A 45 -2.63 8.18 19.96
C GLN A 45 -3.50 9.40 19.64
N VAL A 46 -3.48 9.80 18.38
CA VAL A 46 -4.23 10.99 17.92
C VAL A 46 -5.60 10.64 17.33
N GLY A 47 -6.05 9.39 17.48
CA GLY A 47 -7.32 8.89 16.96
C GLY A 47 -7.12 7.81 15.91
N SER A 48 -7.92 6.73 16.01
CA SER A 48 -7.75 5.55 15.14
C SER A 48 -7.91 5.89 13.66
N ASN A 49 -8.93 6.67 13.31
CA ASN A 49 -9.16 7.02 11.91
C ASN A 49 -8.02 7.86 11.34
N ARG A 50 -7.55 8.83 12.11
CA ARG A 50 -6.43 9.68 11.70
C ARG A 50 -5.15 8.87 11.52
N LEU A 51 -4.86 7.96 12.46
CA LEU A 51 -3.69 7.11 12.38
C LEU A 51 -3.75 6.19 11.16
N LEU A 52 -4.92 5.64 10.85
CA LEU A 52 -5.10 4.80 9.67
C LEU A 52 -4.87 5.57 8.38
N VAL A 53 -5.38 6.80 8.28
CA VAL A 53 -5.15 7.65 7.10
C VAL A 53 -3.67 7.99 6.97
N MET A 54 -3.02 8.35 8.06
CA MET A 54 -1.59 8.67 8.05
C MET A 54 -0.74 7.46 7.67
N ALA A 55 -1.08 6.28 8.20
CA ALA A 55 -0.39 5.04 7.84
C ALA A 55 -0.56 4.73 6.35
N ALA A 56 -1.77 4.90 5.83
CA ALA A 56 -2.04 4.69 4.41
C ALA A 56 -1.21 5.63 3.54
N LEU A 57 -1.08 6.90 3.93
CA LEU A 57 -0.27 7.87 3.18
C LEU A 57 1.23 7.52 3.23
N VAL A 58 1.73 7.08 4.38
CA VAL A 58 3.12 6.65 4.52
C VAL A 58 3.39 5.44 3.62
N ILE A 59 2.50 4.46 3.62
CA ILE A 59 2.63 3.26 2.78
C ILE A 59 2.60 3.63 1.30
N ALA A 60 1.69 4.51 0.91
CA ALA A 60 1.61 4.99 -0.47
C ALA A 60 2.88 5.71 -0.89
N ASP A 61 3.46 6.52 -0.01
CA ASP A 61 4.71 7.23 -0.26
C ASP A 61 5.87 6.25 -0.45
N GLU A 62 5.97 5.22 0.40
CA GLU A 62 6.96 4.17 0.25
C GLU A 62 6.80 3.41 -1.07
N LEU A 63 5.57 3.18 -1.49
CA LEU A 63 5.29 2.51 -2.76
C LEU A 63 5.78 3.35 -3.94
N VAL A 64 5.58 4.67 -3.90
CA VAL A 64 6.09 5.58 -4.94
C VAL A 64 7.61 5.55 -4.97
N ASP A 65 8.27 5.58 -3.81
CA ASP A 65 9.73 5.50 -3.73
C ASP A 65 10.26 4.20 -4.32
N LEU A 66 9.63 3.07 -4.01
CA LEU A 66 10.02 1.77 -4.56
C LEU A 66 9.86 1.73 -6.07
N LYS A 67 8.79 2.29 -6.59
CA LYS A 67 8.59 2.39 -8.06
C LYS A 67 9.68 3.22 -8.72
N ASN A 68 10.06 4.33 -8.11
CA ASN A 68 11.11 5.20 -8.63
C ASN A 68 12.47 4.49 -8.60
N GLU A 69 12.80 3.80 -7.51
CA GLU A 69 14.02 2.99 -7.41
C GLU A 69 14.05 1.90 -8.47
N THR A 70 12.96 1.20 -8.65
CA THR A 70 12.84 0.15 -9.66
C THR A 70 13.07 0.71 -11.06
N ARG A 71 12.53 1.89 -11.37
CA ARG A 71 12.76 2.55 -12.65
C ARG A 71 14.23 2.89 -12.86
N GLN A 72 14.90 3.42 -11.84
CA GLN A 72 16.32 3.78 -11.93
C GLN A 72 17.21 2.56 -12.09
N GLN A 73 16.93 1.48 -11.37
CA GLN A 73 17.69 0.25 -11.46
C GLN A 73 17.51 -0.45 -12.80
N GLN A 74 16.37 -0.29 -13.45
CA GLN A 74 16.05 -0.96 -14.69
C GLN A 74 16.61 -0.27 -15.92
N ASP A 75 16.98 1.01 -15.84
CA ASP A 75 17.61 1.72 -16.93
C ASP A 75 18.98 1.14 -17.29
N ASP A 76 19.63 0.42 -16.36
CA ASP A 76 20.97 -0.15 -16.54
C ASP A 76 20.95 -1.60 -17.04
N ASN A 77 19.79 -2.27 -17.15
CA ASN A 77 19.72 -3.67 -17.52
C ASN A 77 18.79 -3.91 -18.73
N PRO A 78 19.36 -4.21 -19.92
CA PRO A 78 18.55 -4.42 -21.12
C PRO A 78 17.55 -5.57 -21.02
N ALA A 79 17.83 -6.61 -20.21
CA ALA A 79 16.95 -7.77 -20.08
C ALA A 79 15.66 -7.44 -19.34
N GLN A 80 15.59 -6.31 -18.65
CA GLN A 80 14.41 -5.89 -17.87
C GLN A 80 13.62 -4.76 -18.53
N LYS A 81 13.99 -4.37 -19.76
CA LYS A 81 13.30 -3.29 -20.48
C LYS A 81 11.79 -3.57 -20.66
N ASP A 82 11.44 -4.82 -20.95
CA ASP A 82 10.04 -5.19 -21.15
C ASP A 82 9.24 -5.05 -19.88
N ALA A 83 9.82 -5.43 -18.74
CA ALA A 83 9.18 -5.27 -17.43
C ALA A 83 9.04 -3.79 -17.06
N VAL A 84 10.05 -2.97 -17.37
CA VAL A 84 10.01 -1.52 -17.16
C VAL A 84 8.88 -0.89 -17.96
N LEU A 85 8.77 -1.23 -19.24
CA LEU A 85 7.72 -0.70 -20.11
C LEU A 85 6.33 -1.05 -19.58
N PHE A 86 6.17 -2.28 -19.10
CA PHE A 86 4.91 -2.73 -18.52
C PHE A 86 4.55 -1.92 -17.26
N LEU A 87 5.52 -1.73 -16.36
CA LEU A 87 5.32 -0.94 -15.14
C LEU A 87 5.05 0.52 -15.45
N GLN A 88 5.74 1.09 -16.42
CA GLN A 88 5.51 2.48 -16.85
C GLN A 88 4.12 2.65 -17.42
N GLU A 89 3.63 1.69 -18.19
CA GLU A 89 2.29 1.72 -18.74
C GLU A 89 1.22 1.68 -17.64
N ILE A 90 1.40 0.82 -16.65
CA ILE A 90 0.50 0.76 -15.49
C ILE A 90 0.52 2.09 -14.74
N THR A 91 1.68 2.66 -14.50
CA THR A 91 1.83 3.95 -13.81
C THR A 91 1.12 5.06 -14.57
N LYS A 92 1.25 5.10 -15.89
CA LYS A 92 0.55 6.08 -16.72
C LYS A 92 -0.97 5.95 -16.61
N ARG A 93 -1.48 4.72 -16.57
CA ARG A 93 -2.92 4.49 -16.39
C ARG A 93 -3.40 5.01 -15.04
N ILE A 94 -2.64 4.79 -14.00
CA ILE A 94 -2.97 5.27 -12.65
C ILE A 94 -2.95 6.80 -12.62
N GLU A 95 -1.92 7.42 -13.20
CA GLU A 95 -1.81 8.88 -13.28
C GLU A 95 -2.97 9.50 -14.07
N ASN A 96 -3.36 8.88 -15.18
CA ASN A 96 -4.48 9.33 -15.98
C ASN A 96 -5.80 9.24 -15.21
N ILE A 97 -6.00 8.18 -14.43
CA ILE A 97 -7.18 8.03 -13.59
C ILE A 97 -7.21 9.10 -12.52
N ALA A 98 -6.07 9.36 -11.86
CA ALA A 98 -5.95 10.41 -10.85
C ALA A 98 -6.25 11.80 -11.44
N ASP A 99 -5.73 12.08 -12.64
CA ASP A 99 -5.99 13.33 -13.35
C ASP A 99 -7.49 13.50 -13.65
N GLN A 100 -8.16 12.45 -14.07
CA GLN A 100 -9.59 12.49 -14.36
C GLN A 100 -10.41 12.73 -13.10
N VAL A 101 -10.01 12.14 -11.97
CA VAL A 101 -10.68 12.33 -10.69
C VAL A 101 -10.50 13.77 -10.20
N ASP A 102 -9.30 14.33 -10.35
CA ASP A 102 -9.02 15.71 -9.94
C ASP A 102 -9.79 16.74 -10.76
N ARG A 103 -10.15 16.41 -11.99
CA ARG A 103 -10.91 17.29 -12.87
C ARG A 103 -12.43 17.21 -12.67
N ALA A 104 -12.87 16.17 -11.99
CA ALA A 104 -14.28 15.98 -11.70
C ALA A 104 -14.72 16.80 -10.49
#